data_0cd82008343fba9d38f97e4621c7c602
#
_entry.id   0cd82008343fba9d38f97e4621c7c602
#
_cell.length_a   1.000
_cell.length_b   1.000
_cell.length_c   1.000
_cell.angle_alpha   90.00
_cell.angle_beta   90.00
_cell.angle_gamma   90.00
#
_symmetry.space_group_name_H-M   'P 1'
#
loop_
_entity.id
_entity.type
_entity.pdbx_description
1 polymer ?
#
loop_
_entity_poly.entity_id
_entity_poly.type
_entity_poly.pdbx_seq_one_letter_code
_entity_poly.pdbx_strand_id
1 'polypeptide(L)'
;TIQQREYVTKGDKNGEEKELLTFTLKDNIVERQSKQVVIGAERGKLIPTDVGTVVNDFLLQYFPEIMDYNFTAEVEKRFDDIAEGNTEWTQMMKDFYSSFEPEVEKTLNAKSEHKVGERLLGNDPQSGRPVFVKIGRFGPVVQIGTAEDEQKPRFAQMKSEQSLETI
;
A
#
# COMPACT_ATOMS: atom_id res chain seq x y z
N THR A 1 15.76 3.27 -5.17
CA THR A 1 15.08 3.18 -3.86
C THR A 1 13.59 3.41 -4.00
N ILE A 2 12.79 3.06 -2.98
CA ILE A 2 11.31 3.20 -2.99
C ILE A 2 10.86 4.67 -3.12
N GLN A 3 11.64 5.64 -2.61
CA GLN A 3 11.38 7.07 -2.81
C GLN A 3 11.62 7.52 -4.25
N GLN A 4 12.68 7.05 -4.90
CA GLN A 4 12.98 7.39 -6.31
C GLN A 4 11.93 6.81 -7.27
N ARG A 5 11.26 5.74 -6.87
CA ARG A 5 10.14 5.13 -7.60
C ARG A 5 8.79 5.73 -7.21
N GLU A 6 8.79 6.74 -6.35
CA GLU A 6 7.59 7.42 -5.88
C GLU A 6 6.57 6.52 -5.18
N TYR A 7 7.02 5.39 -4.61
CA TYR A 7 6.16 4.52 -3.80
C TYR A 7 5.89 5.10 -2.41
N VAL A 8 6.82 5.92 -1.92
CA VAL A 8 6.70 6.69 -0.68
C VAL A 8 7.22 8.11 -0.87
N THR A 9 6.63 9.05 -0.16
CA THR A 9 7.06 10.45 -0.09
C THR A 9 7.32 10.86 1.35
N LYS A 10 8.11 11.91 1.56
CA LYS A 10 8.23 12.53 2.88
C LYS A 10 7.04 13.44 3.11
N GLY A 11 6.43 13.33 4.26
CA GLY A 11 5.31 14.16 4.65
C GLY A 11 5.19 14.30 6.16
N ASP A 12 4.30 15.18 6.57
CA ASP A 12 3.96 15.44 7.95
C ASP A 12 2.53 14.95 8.20
N LYS A 13 2.33 14.28 9.32
CA LYS A 13 1.01 13.92 9.81
C LYS A 13 0.61 14.92 10.88
N ASN A 14 -0.49 15.61 10.66
CA ASN A 14 -1.10 16.43 11.68
C ASN A 14 -1.70 15.53 12.76
N GLY A 15 -1.41 15.84 14.03
CA GLY A 15 -2.04 15.10 15.11
C GLY A 15 -3.51 15.47 15.29
N GLU A 16 -4.19 14.70 16.11
CA GLU A 16 -5.56 14.99 16.56
C GLU A 16 -5.52 15.68 17.91
N GLU A 17 -6.31 16.73 18.07
CA GLU A 17 -6.53 17.34 19.37
C GLU A 17 -7.40 16.42 20.23
N LYS A 18 -6.88 16.04 21.39
CA LYS A 18 -7.60 15.22 22.37
C LYS A 18 -7.54 15.86 23.75
N GLU A 19 -8.64 15.75 24.47
CA GLU A 19 -8.70 16.17 25.87
C GLU A 19 -8.05 15.06 26.73
N LEU A 20 -6.95 15.41 27.39
CA LEU A 20 -6.28 14.54 28.35
C LEU A 20 -6.73 14.90 29.76
N LEU A 21 -7.38 13.94 30.41
CA LEU A 21 -7.74 14.05 31.81
C LEU A 21 -6.62 13.48 32.68
N THR A 22 -6.09 14.30 33.56
CA THR A 22 -5.08 13.89 34.54
C THR A 22 -5.69 13.96 35.94
N PHE A 23 -5.52 12.90 36.69
CA PHE A 23 -5.92 12.82 38.09
C PHE A 23 -4.66 12.73 38.95
N THR A 24 -4.46 13.69 39.84
CA THR A 24 -3.31 13.73 40.76
C THR A 24 -3.81 13.57 42.18
N LEU A 25 -3.29 12.58 42.90
CA LEU A 25 -3.56 12.43 44.31
C LEU A 25 -2.50 13.18 45.12
N LYS A 26 -2.93 14.19 45.87
CA LYS A 26 -2.08 14.96 46.77
C LYS A 26 -2.81 15.17 48.11
N ASP A 27 -2.15 14.89 49.20
CA ASP A 27 -2.71 15.05 50.56
C ASP A 27 -4.11 14.42 50.76
N ASN A 28 -4.30 13.20 50.21
CA ASN A 28 -5.59 12.48 50.16
C ASN A 28 -6.73 13.16 49.36
N ILE A 29 -6.40 14.19 48.59
CA ILE A 29 -7.32 14.91 47.70
C ILE A 29 -6.99 14.55 46.28
N VAL A 30 -8.02 14.17 45.49
CA VAL A 30 -7.87 13.93 44.03
C VAL A 30 -8.16 15.20 43.29
N GLU A 31 -7.12 15.75 42.68
CA GLU A 31 -7.25 16.89 41.75
C GLU A 31 -7.44 16.36 40.31
N ARG A 32 -8.44 16.89 39.62
CA ARG A 32 -8.72 16.60 38.22
C ARG A 32 -8.29 17.82 37.38
N GLN A 33 -7.44 17.57 36.40
CA GLN A 33 -7.05 18.58 35.42
C GLN A 33 -7.36 18.08 34.01
N SER A 34 -7.86 18.97 33.17
CA SER A 34 -8.08 18.73 31.76
C SER A 34 -7.13 19.58 30.93
N LYS A 35 -6.48 18.99 29.95
CA LYS A 35 -5.57 19.68 29.02
C LYS A 35 -5.81 19.21 27.60
N GLN A 36 -5.94 20.13 26.66
CA GLN A 36 -5.92 19.81 25.25
C GLN A 36 -4.48 19.51 24.81
N VAL A 37 -4.28 18.35 24.21
CA VAL A 37 -2.99 17.90 23.69
C VAL A 37 -3.14 17.39 22.28
N VAL A 38 -2.16 17.65 21.43
CA VAL A 38 -2.10 17.10 20.08
C VAL A 38 -1.39 15.75 20.17
N ILE A 39 -2.08 14.68 19.81
CA ILE A 39 -1.56 13.31 19.84
C ILE A 39 -1.39 12.80 18.41
N GLY A 40 -0.30 12.06 18.16
CA GLY A 40 -0.02 11.39 16.88
C GLY A 40 0.48 12.33 15.78
N ALA A 41 0.92 13.56 16.13
CA ALA A 41 1.64 14.42 15.19
C ALA A 41 3.02 13.82 14.89
N GLU A 42 3.34 13.68 13.60
CA GLU A 42 4.64 13.18 13.14
C GLU A 42 5.16 14.08 12.02
N ARG A 43 6.47 14.30 11.96
CA ARG A 43 7.10 15.13 10.92
C ARG A 43 8.19 14.37 10.18
N GLY A 44 8.29 14.64 8.86
CA GLY A 44 9.34 14.09 8.00
C GLY A 44 9.30 12.57 7.86
N LYS A 45 8.16 11.94 8.10
CA LYS A 45 7.97 10.49 7.96
C LYS A 45 7.76 10.10 6.51
N LEU A 46 8.06 8.84 6.19
CA LEU A 46 7.72 8.27 4.90
C LEU A 46 6.24 7.91 4.91
N ILE A 47 5.52 8.46 3.94
CA ILE A 47 4.09 8.22 3.74
C ILE A 47 3.94 7.47 2.42
N PRO A 48 3.20 6.35 2.35
CA PRO A 48 2.92 5.67 1.10
C PRO A 48 2.12 6.58 0.16
N THR A 49 2.43 6.49 -1.12
CA THR A 49 1.62 7.09 -2.18
C THR A 49 0.55 6.10 -2.64
N ASP A 50 -0.45 6.56 -3.40
CA ASP A 50 -1.44 5.67 -4.00
C ASP A 50 -0.79 4.58 -4.87
N VAL A 51 0.25 4.95 -5.64
CA VAL A 51 1.03 3.98 -6.43
C VAL A 51 1.73 2.97 -5.53
N GLY A 52 2.33 3.44 -4.43
CA GLY A 52 2.98 2.58 -3.45
C GLY A 52 2.02 1.58 -2.82
N THR A 53 0.83 2.02 -2.44
CA THR A 53 -0.22 1.16 -1.88
C THR A 53 -0.65 0.10 -2.90
N VAL A 54 -0.93 0.49 -4.14
CA VAL A 54 -1.32 -0.45 -5.21
C VAL A 54 -0.23 -1.50 -5.48
N VAL A 55 1.05 -1.08 -5.52
CA VAL A 55 2.17 -2.02 -5.72
C VAL A 55 2.30 -2.96 -4.52
N ASN A 56 2.15 -2.45 -3.30
CA ASN A 56 2.19 -3.27 -2.09
C ASN A 56 1.08 -4.33 -2.09
N ASP A 57 -0.15 -3.94 -2.40
CA ASP A 57 -1.30 -4.85 -2.43
C ASP A 57 -1.15 -5.92 -3.52
N PHE A 58 -0.63 -5.52 -4.70
CA PHE A 58 -0.29 -6.45 -5.76
C PHE A 58 0.75 -7.48 -5.29
N LEU A 59 1.83 -7.04 -4.65
CA LEU A 59 2.88 -7.94 -4.16
C LEU A 59 2.37 -8.88 -3.06
N LEU A 60 1.55 -8.38 -2.13
CA LEU A 60 0.93 -9.21 -1.09
C LEU A 60 0.01 -10.28 -1.68
N GLN A 61 -0.71 -9.95 -2.75
CA GLN A 61 -1.65 -10.85 -3.38
C GLN A 61 -0.95 -11.97 -4.19
N TYR A 62 0.09 -11.61 -4.95
CA TYR A 62 0.72 -12.52 -5.91
C TYR A 62 2.05 -13.11 -5.46
N PHE A 63 2.72 -12.47 -4.50
CA PHE A 63 4.05 -12.87 -4.01
C PHE A 63 4.13 -12.85 -2.48
N PRO A 64 3.21 -13.48 -1.76
CA PRO A 64 3.14 -13.40 -0.30
C PRO A 64 4.39 -13.93 0.39
N GLU A 65 5.07 -14.93 -0.17
CA GLU A 65 6.29 -15.48 0.40
C GLU A 65 7.43 -14.45 0.46
N ILE A 66 7.60 -13.64 -0.60
CA ILE A 66 8.64 -12.59 -0.64
C ILE A 66 8.28 -11.42 0.28
N MET A 67 6.98 -11.20 0.49
CA MET A 67 6.47 -10.13 1.37
C MET A 67 6.44 -10.55 2.85
N ASP A 68 6.78 -11.79 3.18
CA ASP A 68 6.90 -12.23 4.57
C ASP A 68 8.06 -11.48 5.26
N TYR A 69 7.81 -10.98 6.47
CA TYR A 69 8.81 -10.25 7.26
C TYR A 69 10.06 -11.09 7.58
N ASN A 70 9.92 -12.42 7.65
CA ASN A 70 11.02 -13.34 7.91
C ASN A 70 11.82 -13.71 6.65
N PHE A 71 11.32 -13.39 5.45
CA PHE A 71 11.95 -13.79 4.20
C PHE A 71 13.42 -13.40 4.12
N THR A 72 13.76 -12.14 4.43
CA THR A 72 15.13 -11.65 4.41
C THR A 72 16.00 -12.38 5.44
N ALA A 73 15.50 -12.59 6.65
CA ALA A 73 16.24 -13.30 7.70
C ALA A 73 16.50 -14.77 7.32
N GLU A 74 15.55 -15.43 6.67
CA GLU A 74 15.72 -16.79 6.17
C GLU A 74 16.75 -16.87 5.03
N VAL A 75 16.74 -15.89 4.12
CA VAL A 75 17.73 -15.79 3.04
C VAL A 75 19.13 -15.54 3.62
N GLU A 76 19.28 -14.63 4.59
CA GLU A 76 20.55 -14.36 5.27
C GLU A 76 21.10 -15.63 5.96
N LYS A 77 20.23 -16.37 6.66
CA LYS A 77 20.63 -17.64 7.28
C LYS A 77 21.12 -18.67 6.25
N ARG A 78 20.49 -18.75 5.09
CA ARG A 78 20.96 -19.64 4.00
C ARG A 78 22.30 -19.20 3.44
N PHE A 79 22.59 -17.89 3.41
CA PHE A 79 23.90 -17.38 3.02
C PHE A 79 24.98 -17.77 4.04
N ASP A 80 24.67 -17.76 5.33
CA ASP A 80 25.58 -18.24 6.38
C ASP A 80 25.87 -19.74 6.21
N ASP A 81 24.85 -20.57 5.95
CA ASP A 81 25.01 -22.00 5.66
C ASP A 81 25.91 -22.26 4.42
N ILE A 82 25.83 -21.41 3.39
CA ILE A 82 26.69 -21.47 2.22
C ILE A 82 28.13 -21.08 2.59
N ALA A 83 28.30 -20.02 3.38
CA ALA A 83 29.62 -19.54 3.82
C ALA A 83 30.34 -20.56 4.69
N GLU A 84 29.62 -21.33 5.48
CA GLU A 84 30.11 -22.44 6.29
C GLU A 84 30.35 -23.74 5.50
N GLY A 85 29.94 -23.76 4.22
CA GLY A 85 30.10 -24.95 3.37
C GLY A 85 29.05 -26.06 3.61
N ASN A 86 27.98 -25.76 4.35
CA ASN A 86 26.90 -26.69 4.66
C ASN A 86 25.94 -26.89 3.48
N THR A 87 25.87 -25.91 2.58
CA THR A 87 24.96 -25.91 1.42
C THR A 87 25.63 -25.28 0.20
N GLU A 88 25.32 -25.81 -0.98
CA GLU A 88 25.75 -25.22 -2.24
C GLU A 88 24.83 -24.07 -2.67
N TRP A 89 25.42 -22.94 -3.07
CA TRP A 89 24.65 -21.76 -3.50
C TRP A 89 23.74 -22.04 -4.70
N THR A 90 24.17 -22.94 -5.60
CA THR A 90 23.39 -23.36 -6.78
C THR A 90 22.11 -24.09 -6.39
N GLN A 91 22.14 -24.88 -5.31
CA GLN A 91 20.98 -25.56 -4.79
C GLN A 91 19.98 -24.54 -4.21
N MET A 92 20.46 -23.58 -3.43
CA MET A 92 19.61 -22.50 -2.88
C MET A 92 18.91 -21.72 -4.00
N MET A 93 19.65 -21.34 -5.05
CA MET A 93 19.08 -20.61 -6.19
C MET A 93 18.04 -21.46 -6.94
N LYS A 94 18.31 -22.74 -7.12
CA LYS A 94 17.38 -23.66 -7.78
C LYS A 94 16.07 -23.80 -6.98
N ASP A 95 16.19 -23.96 -5.67
CA ASP A 95 15.03 -24.09 -4.79
C ASP A 95 14.16 -22.82 -4.84
N PHE A 96 14.78 -21.66 -4.72
CA PHE A 96 14.07 -20.37 -4.82
C PHE A 96 13.41 -20.18 -6.20
N TYR A 97 14.15 -20.40 -7.27
CA TYR A 97 13.67 -20.17 -8.63
C TYR A 97 12.53 -21.12 -9.01
N SER A 98 12.57 -22.37 -8.52
CA SER A 98 11.53 -23.37 -8.80
C SER A 98 10.15 -23.03 -8.24
N SER A 99 10.09 -22.23 -7.17
CA SER A 99 8.83 -21.69 -6.62
C SER A 99 8.47 -20.33 -7.20
N PHE A 100 9.44 -19.46 -7.41
CA PHE A 100 9.24 -18.08 -7.81
C PHE A 100 8.81 -17.92 -9.28
N GLU A 101 9.49 -18.59 -10.21
CA GLU A 101 9.21 -18.45 -11.65
C GLU A 101 7.79 -18.83 -12.04
N PRO A 102 7.21 -19.97 -11.56
CA PRO A 102 5.82 -20.32 -11.86
C PRO A 102 4.81 -19.26 -11.40
N GLU A 103 5.06 -18.62 -10.26
CA GLU A 103 4.19 -17.52 -9.80
C GLU A 103 4.33 -16.26 -10.66
N VAL A 104 5.53 -15.97 -11.16
CA VAL A 104 5.74 -14.89 -12.13
C VAL A 104 5.00 -15.16 -13.43
N GLU A 105 5.16 -16.36 -14.00
CA GLU A 105 4.46 -16.76 -15.24
C GLU A 105 2.95 -16.76 -15.08
N LYS A 106 2.44 -17.31 -13.99
CA LYS A 106 1.02 -17.31 -13.66
C LYS A 106 0.47 -15.87 -13.56
N THR A 107 1.22 -14.99 -12.88
CA THR A 107 0.83 -13.59 -12.70
C THR A 107 0.86 -12.82 -14.01
N LEU A 108 1.84 -13.04 -14.88
CA LEU A 108 1.93 -12.42 -16.21
C LEU A 108 0.78 -12.89 -17.14
N ASN A 109 0.36 -14.15 -17.01
CA ASN A 109 -0.71 -14.73 -17.82
C ASN A 109 -2.10 -14.51 -17.21
N ALA A 110 -2.19 -14.15 -15.92
CA ALA A 110 -3.44 -13.83 -15.29
C ALA A 110 -4.04 -12.58 -15.95
N LYS A 111 -5.11 -12.77 -16.71
CA LYS A 111 -6.01 -11.67 -17.04
C LYS A 111 -6.66 -11.27 -15.72
N SER A 112 -6.16 -10.22 -15.12
CA SER A 112 -6.69 -9.70 -13.86
C SER A 112 -8.17 -9.38 -14.02
N GLU A 113 -9.05 -10.22 -13.48
CA GLU A 113 -10.49 -9.96 -13.38
C GLU A 113 -10.76 -8.74 -12.47
N HIS A 114 -9.85 -8.50 -11.53
CA HIS A 114 -9.82 -7.30 -10.71
C HIS A 114 -8.48 -6.60 -10.91
N LYS A 115 -8.51 -5.46 -11.59
CA LYS A 115 -7.32 -4.62 -11.75
C LYS A 115 -6.96 -4.07 -10.38
N VAL A 116 -5.84 -4.51 -9.84
CA VAL A 116 -5.30 -3.99 -8.57
C VAL A 116 -5.25 -2.46 -8.65
N GLY A 117 -5.80 -1.78 -7.63
CA GLY A 117 -5.90 -0.31 -7.62
C GLY A 117 -7.06 0.26 -8.44
N GLU A 118 -8.01 -0.55 -8.88
CA GLU A 118 -9.27 -0.09 -9.45
C GLU A 118 -10.41 -0.30 -8.44
N ARG A 119 -11.15 0.76 -8.12
CA ARG A 119 -12.30 0.73 -7.21
C ARG A 119 -13.54 1.31 -7.89
N LEU A 120 -14.63 0.55 -7.84
CA LEU A 120 -15.94 1.04 -8.31
C LEU A 120 -16.49 2.04 -7.30
N LEU A 121 -16.79 3.25 -7.75
CA LEU A 121 -17.41 4.31 -6.95
C LEU A 121 -18.96 4.29 -7.02
N GLY A 122 -19.51 3.69 -8.07
CA GLY A 122 -20.95 3.67 -8.34
C GLY A 122 -21.24 3.88 -9.81
N ASN A 123 -22.43 4.38 -10.13
CA ASN A 123 -22.83 4.69 -11.50
C ASN A 123 -23.03 6.18 -11.69
N ASP A 124 -22.62 6.68 -12.85
CA ASP A 124 -22.86 8.05 -13.26
C ASP A 124 -24.38 8.31 -13.39
N PRO A 125 -24.94 9.28 -12.67
CA PRO A 125 -26.38 9.52 -12.64
C PRO A 125 -26.96 9.97 -13.98
N GLN A 126 -26.13 10.48 -14.91
CA GLN A 126 -26.59 10.93 -16.22
C GLN A 126 -26.58 9.81 -17.25
N SER A 127 -25.56 8.99 -17.28
CA SER A 127 -25.37 7.95 -18.29
C SER A 127 -25.69 6.54 -17.79
N GLY A 128 -25.83 6.33 -16.46
CA GLY A 128 -25.98 5.02 -15.83
C GLY A 128 -24.71 4.15 -15.88
N ARG A 129 -23.63 4.65 -16.47
CA ARG A 129 -22.37 3.89 -16.69
C ARG A 129 -21.56 3.81 -15.40
N PRO A 130 -20.80 2.71 -15.17
CA PRO A 130 -20.00 2.57 -13.98
C PRO A 130 -18.89 3.62 -13.91
N VAL A 131 -18.62 4.10 -12.70
CA VAL A 131 -17.57 5.07 -12.38
C VAL A 131 -16.52 4.37 -11.54
N PHE A 132 -15.29 4.39 -12.01
CA PHE A 132 -14.16 3.80 -11.34
C PHE A 132 -13.12 4.86 -10.98
N VAL A 133 -12.43 4.65 -9.88
CA VAL A 133 -11.15 5.30 -9.62
C VAL A 133 -10.03 4.28 -9.80
N LYS A 134 -8.95 4.68 -10.45
CA LYS A 134 -7.79 3.82 -10.70
C LYS A 134 -6.50 4.59 -10.95
N ILE A 135 -5.38 3.89 -10.92
CA ILE A 135 -4.09 4.45 -11.34
C ILE A 135 -4.01 4.42 -12.87
N GLY A 136 -3.97 5.60 -13.47
CA GLY A 136 -3.68 5.78 -14.89
C GLY A 136 -2.18 6.01 -15.15
N ARG A 137 -1.83 6.18 -16.42
CA ARG A 137 -0.42 6.42 -16.84
C ARG A 137 0.22 7.66 -16.18
N PHE A 138 -0.59 8.65 -15.83
CA PHE A 138 -0.14 9.93 -15.27
C PHE A 138 -0.64 10.15 -13.83
N GLY A 139 -0.91 9.06 -13.09
CA GLY A 139 -1.42 9.11 -11.73
C GLY A 139 -2.89 8.71 -11.59
N PRO A 140 -3.48 8.95 -10.41
CA PRO A 140 -4.85 8.57 -10.14
C PRO A 140 -5.86 9.30 -11.03
N VAL A 141 -6.82 8.55 -11.58
CA VAL A 141 -7.87 9.06 -12.47
C VAL A 141 -9.22 8.46 -12.12
N VAL A 142 -10.26 9.24 -12.36
CA VAL A 142 -11.65 8.75 -12.37
C VAL A 142 -12.05 8.42 -13.82
N GLN A 143 -12.63 7.25 -14.03
CA GLN A 143 -13.10 6.78 -15.33
C GLN A 143 -14.61 6.54 -15.28
N ILE A 144 -15.34 7.00 -16.29
CA ILE A 144 -16.75 6.68 -16.52
C ILE A 144 -16.84 5.71 -17.69
N GLY A 145 -17.43 4.55 -17.43
CA GLY A 145 -17.61 3.48 -18.41
C GLY A 145 -16.39 2.60 -18.59
N THR A 146 -16.53 1.55 -19.39
CA THR A 146 -15.51 0.54 -19.66
C THR A 146 -15.06 0.58 -21.11
N ALA A 147 -13.99 -0.17 -21.45
CA ALA A 147 -13.54 -0.32 -22.83
C ALA A 147 -14.51 -1.16 -23.69
N GLU A 148 -15.42 -1.91 -23.04
CA GLU A 148 -16.40 -2.78 -23.67
C GLU A 148 -17.72 -2.06 -24.00
N ASP A 149 -17.89 -0.83 -23.47
CA ASP A 149 -19.07 -0.01 -23.76
C ASP A 149 -19.06 0.51 -25.20
N GLU A 150 -20.23 0.70 -25.81
CA GLU A 150 -20.37 1.32 -27.15
C GLU A 150 -19.72 2.70 -27.23
N GLN A 151 -19.76 3.45 -26.14
CA GLN A 151 -19.13 4.76 -26.03
C GLN A 151 -17.75 4.64 -25.34
N LYS A 152 -16.76 5.30 -25.88
CA LYS A 152 -15.41 5.34 -25.28
C LYS A 152 -15.48 5.83 -23.83
N PRO A 153 -14.64 5.23 -22.93
CA PRO A 153 -14.54 5.70 -21.55
C PRO A 153 -14.09 7.17 -21.50
N ARG A 154 -14.63 7.89 -20.52
CA ARG A 154 -14.22 9.27 -20.21
C ARG A 154 -13.35 9.27 -18.98
N PHE A 155 -12.30 10.11 -18.97
CA PHE A 155 -11.34 10.19 -17.88
C PHE A 155 -11.29 11.61 -17.32
N ALA A 156 -11.14 11.72 -16.01
CA ALA A 156 -10.84 12.96 -15.31
C ALA A 156 -9.70 12.73 -14.32
N GLN A 157 -8.77 13.66 -14.22
CA GLN A 157 -7.73 13.63 -13.19
C GLN A 157 -8.34 13.95 -11.83
N MET A 158 -7.85 13.29 -10.79
CA MET A 158 -8.21 13.60 -9.42
C MET A 158 -7.57 14.91 -8.97
N LYS A 159 -8.20 15.58 -8.02
CA LYS A 159 -7.63 16.75 -7.37
C LYS A 159 -6.48 16.33 -6.45
N SER A 160 -5.50 17.22 -6.23
CA SER A 160 -4.33 16.94 -5.40
C SER A 160 -4.63 16.56 -3.94
N GLU A 161 -5.81 16.91 -3.45
CA GLU A 161 -6.28 16.62 -2.10
C GLU A 161 -7.03 15.29 -1.97
N GLN A 162 -7.26 14.59 -3.09
CA GLN A 162 -7.99 13.32 -3.15
C GLN A 162 -7.01 12.17 -3.38
N SER A 163 -7.29 11.04 -2.74
CA SER A 163 -6.58 9.77 -2.95
C SER A 163 -7.55 8.70 -3.44
N LEU A 164 -7.02 7.55 -3.86
CA LEU A 164 -7.84 6.39 -4.24
C LEU A 164 -8.80 5.95 -3.13
N GLU A 165 -8.42 6.20 -1.87
CA GLU A 165 -9.21 5.80 -0.69
C GLU A 165 -10.26 6.84 -0.30
N THR A 166 -9.95 8.13 -0.51
CA THR A 166 -10.75 9.25 0.04
C THR A 166 -11.79 9.83 -0.92
N ILE A 167 -11.82 9.39 -2.17
CA ILE A 167 -12.79 9.83 -3.17
C ILE A 167 -14.11 9.07 -3.10
#